data_230df4fbf13da9db3e9c123e733dcc23
#
_entry.id   230df4fbf13da9db3e9c123e733dcc23
#
_cell.length_a   1.000
_cell.length_b   1.000
_cell.length_c   1.000
_cell.angle_alpha   90.00
_cell.angle_beta   90.00
_cell.angle_gamma   90.00
#
_symmetry.space_group_name_H-M   'P 1'
#
loop_
_entity.id
_entity.type
_entity.pdbx_description
1 polymer ?
#
loop_
_entity_poly.entity_id
_entity_poly.type
_entity_poly.pdbx_seq_one_letter_code
_entity_poly.pdbx_strand_id
1 'polypeptide(L)'
;MSGFCREVITLRTVDVASLSGYSVQQIRQLESRGVIPAAAREDNGYRRYSDVHVSALSAYRDLAFAVGPVAARSVMTELQRLDPREAIALLSGKVTEVDEHRRQVVAARSMLLSIRSEAETAGEHEGETTDESMTITELAEAVGVRASTLRYWESEGLTTPLRVGSGARTARLYRFGAIRDARITAALPSGGYGIHEIREALAVVRGLGDTSSMLAALDDRLDDLALRGAAVLRAGGVLAGTIGGGHP
;
A
#
# COMPACT_ATOMS: atom_id res chain seq x y z
N MET A 1 37.09 8.48 35.23
CA MET A 1 35.92 8.53 34.35
C MET A 1 36.43 8.78 32.93
N SER A 2 36.68 7.71 32.20
CA SER A 2 37.23 7.82 30.84
C SER A 2 36.05 8.03 29.87
N GLY A 3 35.95 9.26 29.37
CA GLY A 3 35.06 9.57 28.27
C GLY A 3 35.49 8.82 27.02
N PHE A 4 34.65 7.89 26.55
CA PHE A 4 34.79 7.30 25.22
C PHE A 4 34.51 8.41 24.20
N CYS A 5 35.55 9.12 23.79
CA CYS A 5 35.49 9.93 22.58
C CYS A 5 35.30 8.96 21.41
N ARG A 6 34.08 8.86 20.90
CA ARG A 6 33.80 8.11 19.67
C ARG A 6 34.56 8.82 18.54
N GLU A 7 35.66 8.22 18.13
CA GLU A 7 36.46 8.72 17.03
C GLU A 7 35.56 8.81 15.78
N VAL A 8 35.27 10.03 15.35
CA VAL A 8 34.45 10.26 14.17
C VAL A 8 35.25 9.81 12.97
N ILE A 9 34.96 8.60 12.48
CA ILE A 9 35.60 8.07 11.27
C ILE A 9 35.29 9.03 10.12
N THR A 10 36.32 9.60 9.57
CA THR A 10 36.19 10.55 8.47
C THR A 10 36.35 9.83 7.13
N LEU A 11 35.33 9.90 6.29
CA LEU A 11 35.21 9.19 5.02
C LEU A 11 35.27 10.17 3.84
N ARG A 12 35.96 9.78 2.77
CA ARG A 12 35.90 10.49 1.49
C ARG A 12 34.64 10.06 0.71
N THR A 13 34.23 10.82 -0.29
CA THR A 13 33.05 10.49 -1.10
C THR A 13 33.12 9.09 -1.74
N VAL A 14 34.32 8.66 -2.12
CA VAL A 14 34.54 7.33 -2.72
C VAL A 14 34.36 6.20 -1.71
N ASP A 15 34.72 6.43 -0.45
CA ASP A 15 34.56 5.47 0.63
C ASP A 15 33.06 5.31 0.95
N VAL A 16 32.33 6.44 1.03
CA VAL A 16 30.86 6.43 1.19
C VAL A 16 30.17 5.76 0.00
N ALA A 17 30.63 5.99 -1.23
CA ALA A 17 30.09 5.33 -2.43
C ALA A 17 30.25 3.82 -2.34
N SER A 18 31.41 3.33 -1.94
CA SER A 18 31.69 1.90 -1.75
C SER A 18 30.78 1.28 -0.66
N LEU A 19 30.63 1.97 0.48
CA LEU A 19 29.83 1.47 1.62
C LEU A 19 28.32 1.53 1.37
N SER A 20 27.87 2.57 0.66
CA SER A 20 26.42 2.79 0.47
C SER A 20 25.88 2.19 -0.83
N GLY A 21 26.73 1.86 -1.81
CA GLY A 21 26.32 1.40 -3.14
C GLY A 21 25.76 2.51 -4.05
N TYR A 22 25.79 3.78 -3.62
CA TYR A 22 25.45 4.93 -4.45
C TYR A 22 26.66 5.43 -5.22
N SER A 23 26.46 5.96 -6.43
CA SER A 23 27.54 6.64 -7.14
C SER A 23 27.93 7.95 -6.46
N VAL A 24 29.18 8.37 -6.64
CA VAL A 24 29.69 9.68 -6.15
C VAL A 24 28.79 10.84 -6.57
N GLN A 25 28.26 10.80 -7.80
CA GLN A 25 27.34 11.82 -8.30
C GLN A 25 26.00 11.83 -7.58
N GLN A 26 25.42 10.65 -7.33
CA GLN A 26 24.16 10.52 -6.58
C GLN A 26 24.33 11.04 -5.14
N ILE A 27 25.42 10.70 -4.45
CA ILE A 27 25.70 11.18 -3.10
C ILE A 27 25.73 12.70 -3.08
N ARG A 28 26.47 13.33 -4.01
CA ARG A 28 26.55 14.80 -4.11
C ARG A 28 25.19 15.44 -4.42
N GLN A 29 24.36 14.80 -5.24
CA GLN A 29 23.00 15.27 -5.52
C GLN A 29 22.09 15.16 -4.31
N LEU A 30 22.15 14.05 -3.56
CA LEU A 30 21.35 13.87 -2.36
C LEU A 30 21.76 14.86 -1.26
N GLU A 31 23.06 15.09 -1.09
CA GLU A 31 23.60 16.12 -0.20
C GLU A 31 23.11 17.53 -0.60
N SER A 32 23.32 17.92 -1.86
CA SER A 32 22.95 19.26 -2.33
C SER A 32 21.46 19.57 -2.26
N ARG A 33 20.61 18.52 -2.27
CA ARG A 33 19.16 18.62 -2.10
C ARG A 33 18.71 18.53 -0.63
N GLY A 34 19.63 18.38 0.31
CA GLY A 34 19.33 18.24 1.72
C GLY A 34 18.63 16.92 2.09
N VAL A 35 18.78 15.88 1.26
CA VAL A 35 18.24 14.54 1.55
C VAL A 35 19.10 13.81 2.59
N ILE A 36 20.41 14.03 2.55
CA ILE A 36 21.35 13.61 3.59
C ILE A 36 22.00 14.86 4.21
N PRO A 37 22.56 14.76 5.41
CA PRO A 37 23.23 15.88 6.06
C PRO A 37 24.30 16.50 5.16
N ALA A 38 24.62 17.77 5.37
CA ALA A 38 25.69 18.44 4.67
C ALA A 38 27.03 17.90 5.15
N ALA A 39 27.92 17.54 4.21
CA ALA A 39 29.28 17.12 4.52
C ALA A 39 30.13 18.31 5.01
N ALA A 40 30.94 18.08 6.02
CA ALA A 40 32.00 19.04 6.39
C ALA A 40 32.95 19.22 5.22
N ARG A 41 33.64 20.37 5.17
CA ARG A 41 34.67 20.62 4.17
C ARG A 41 36.01 20.82 4.86
N GLU A 42 37.06 20.27 4.26
CA GLU A 42 38.44 20.55 4.64
C GLU A 42 38.87 21.92 4.12
N ASP A 43 39.99 22.42 4.63
CA ASP A 43 40.60 23.72 4.19
C ASP A 43 40.91 23.73 2.67
N ASN A 44 41.16 22.55 2.09
CA ASN A 44 41.39 22.37 0.65
C ASN A 44 40.08 22.23 -0.17
N GLY A 45 38.90 22.40 0.49
CA GLY A 45 37.58 22.34 -0.13
C GLY A 45 37.00 20.93 -0.34
N TYR A 46 37.73 19.86 0.00
CA TYR A 46 37.21 18.48 -0.13
C TYR A 46 36.13 18.17 0.92
N ARG A 47 35.12 17.39 0.47
CA ARG A 47 34.02 16.94 1.35
C ARG A 47 34.48 15.84 2.28
N ARG A 48 34.11 15.98 3.54
CA ARG A 48 34.32 15.01 4.61
C ARG A 48 32.95 14.46 5.06
N TYR A 49 32.77 13.17 4.94
CA TYR A 49 31.61 12.42 5.39
C TYR A 49 31.92 11.63 6.65
N SER A 50 30.89 11.10 7.29
CA SER A 50 31.00 10.20 8.44
C SER A 50 30.01 9.03 8.29
N ASP A 51 29.99 8.13 9.24
CA ASP A 51 29.05 7.04 9.38
C ASP A 51 27.59 7.53 9.39
N VAL A 52 27.32 8.73 9.89
CA VAL A 52 25.98 9.36 9.85
C VAL A 52 25.49 9.50 8.40
N HIS A 53 26.35 9.85 7.47
CA HIS A 53 25.99 9.98 6.05
C HIS A 53 25.71 8.62 5.40
N VAL A 54 26.49 7.59 5.75
CA VAL A 54 26.24 6.21 5.30
C VAL A 54 24.89 5.71 5.83
N SER A 55 24.63 5.98 7.10
CA SER A 55 23.35 5.65 7.75
C SER A 55 22.17 6.38 7.08
N ALA A 56 22.32 7.68 6.80
CA ALA A 56 21.28 8.46 6.11
C ALA A 56 21.00 7.93 4.68
N LEU A 57 22.05 7.52 3.95
CA LEU A 57 21.89 6.91 2.62
C LEU A 57 21.20 5.55 2.70
N SER A 58 21.48 4.75 3.72
CA SER A 58 20.78 3.48 3.97
C SER A 58 19.30 3.71 4.28
N ALA A 59 19.00 4.64 5.18
CA ALA A 59 17.63 5.02 5.52
C ALA A 59 16.86 5.57 4.30
N TYR A 60 17.50 6.40 3.49
CA TYR A 60 16.91 6.89 2.24
C TYR A 60 16.59 5.75 1.26
N ARG A 61 17.47 4.75 1.14
CA ARG A 61 17.23 3.57 0.29
C ARG A 61 16.01 2.80 0.74
N ASP A 62 15.92 2.51 2.05
CA ASP A 62 14.80 1.79 2.63
C ASP A 62 13.49 2.57 2.47
N LEU A 63 13.49 3.88 2.71
CA LEU A 63 12.33 4.72 2.46
C LEU A 63 11.96 4.79 0.98
N ALA A 64 12.95 4.91 0.08
CA ALA A 64 12.70 4.95 -1.35
C ALA A 64 12.08 3.65 -1.89
N PHE A 65 12.47 2.51 -1.31
CA PHE A 65 11.82 1.23 -1.58
C PHE A 65 10.38 1.19 -1.05
N ALA A 66 10.16 1.68 0.17
CA ALA A 66 8.86 1.58 0.84
C ALA A 66 7.80 2.52 0.26
N VAL A 67 8.14 3.81 0.07
CA VAL A 67 7.19 4.87 -0.27
C VAL A 67 7.48 5.55 -1.62
N GLY A 68 8.47 5.07 -2.33
CA GLY A 68 8.94 5.64 -3.59
C GLY A 68 9.95 6.78 -3.42
N PRO A 69 10.81 7.02 -4.45
CA PRO A 69 11.95 7.92 -4.33
C PRO A 69 11.58 9.40 -4.15
N VAL A 70 10.41 9.82 -4.61
CA VAL A 70 9.94 11.22 -4.47
C VAL A 70 9.53 11.48 -3.03
N ALA A 71 8.65 10.64 -2.48
CA ALA A 71 8.20 10.75 -1.09
C ALA A 71 9.36 10.56 -0.11
N ALA A 72 10.26 9.61 -0.36
CA ALA A 72 11.44 9.39 0.47
C ALA A 72 12.35 10.63 0.56
N ARG A 73 12.57 11.33 -0.57
CA ARG A 73 13.33 12.59 -0.55
C ARG A 73 12.66 13.66 0.31
N SER A 74 11.34 13.82 0.18
CA SER A 74 10.58 14.76 0.99
C SER A 74 10.71 14.45 2.48
N VAL A 75 10.46 13.18 2.86
CA VAL A 75 10.59 12.72 4.24
C VAL A 75 12.00 12.98 4.79
N MET A 76 13.04 12.58 4.08
CA MET A 76 14.44 12.77 4.53
C MET A 76 14.82 14.24 4.68
N THR A 77 14.36 15.11 3.77
CA THR A 77 14.62 16.56 3.84
C THR A 77 13.89 17.19 5.03
N GLU A 78 12.66 16.74 5.31
CA GLU A 78 11.85 17.23 6.42
C GLU A 78 12.44 16.79 7.77
N LEU A 79 12.86 15.54 7.89
CA LEU A 79 13.48 14.99 9.11
C LEU A 79 14.71 15.78 9.58
N GLN A 80 15.44 16.42 8.69
CA GLN A 80 16.59 17.25 9.07
C GLN A 80 16.22 18.58 9.71
N ARG A 81 14.95 18.97 9.70
CA ARG A 81 14.43 20.24 10.22
C ARG A 81 13.55 20.08 11.44
N LEU A 82 13.06 18.85 11.67
CA LEU A 82 12.13 18.53 12.74
C LEU A 82 12.85 18.25 14.06
N ASP A 83 12.18 18.55 15.16
CA ASP A 83 12.61 18.07 16.45
C ASP A 83 12.42 16.53 16.57
N PRO A 84 13.03 15.86 17.57
CA PRO A 84 12.94 14.41 17.71
C PRO A 84 11.50 13.86 17.82
N ARG A 85 10.57 14.59 18.43
CA ARG A 85 9.18 14.16 18.59
C ARG A 85 8.43 14.22 17.27
N GLU A 86 8.60 15.32 16.55
CA GLU A 86 8.03 15.53 15.22
C GLU A 86 8.59 14.51 14.21
N ALA A 87 9.89 14.24 14.28
CA ALA A 87 10.54 13.24 13.43
C ALA A 87 9.99 11.83 13.66
N ILE A 88 9.76 11.44 14.93
CA ILE A 88 9.13 10.16 15.27
C ILE A 88 7.69 10.12 14.75
N ALA A 89 6.92 11.21 14.91
CA ALA A 89 5.54 11.28 14.41
C ALA A 89 5.47 11.11 12.89
N LEU A 90 6.36 11.78 12.14
CA LEU A 90 6.46 11.65 10.68
C LEU A 90 6.74 10.22 10.25
N LEU A 91 7.73 9.56 10.86
CA LEU A 91 8.09 8.17 10.55
C LEU A 91 6.98 7.19 10.91
N SER A 92 6.34 7.38 12.08
CA SER A 92 5.18 6.56 12.50
C SER A 92 4.01 6.72 11.53
N GLY A 93 3.78 7.91 11.00
CA GLY A 93 2.79 8.14 9.94
C GLY A 93 3.06 7.30 8.70
N LYS A 94 4.33 7.12 8.30
CA LYS A 94 4.68 6.27 7.15
C LYS A 94 4.45 4.78 7.40
N VAL A 95 4.66 4.32 8.63
CA VAL A 95 4.29 2.95 9.04
C VAL A 95 2.77 2.76 8.93
N THR A 96 2.00 3.73 9.43
CA THR A 96 0.54 3.70 9.39
C THR A 96 0.00 3.69 7.95
N GLU A 97 0.58 4.47 7.03
CA GLU A 97 0.20 4.46 5.61
C GLU A 97 0.37 3.06 4.98
N VAL A 98 1.50 2.40 5.23
CA VAL A 98 1.75 1.04 4.72
C VAL A 98 0.80 0.03 5.35
N ASP A 99 0.53 0.13 6.68
CA ASP A 99 -0.39 -0.78 7.36
C ASP A 99 -1.83 -0.59 6.92
N GLU A 100 -2.26 0.63 6.60
CA GLU A 100 -3.58 0.88 6.03
C GLU A 100 -3.75 0.17 4.68
N HIS A 101 -2.76 0.29 3.77
CA HIS A 101 -2.80 -0.46 2.52
C HIS A 101 -2.85 -1.97 2.74
N ARG A 102 -2.08 -2.48 3.71
CA ARG A 102 -2.12 -3.91 4.09
C ARG A 102 -3.51 -4.34 4.55
N ARG A 103 -4.16 -3.55 5.42
CA ARG A 103 -5.53 -3.85 5.90
C ARG A 103 -6.54 -3.88 4.76
N GLN A 104 -6.41 -2.99 3.79
CA GLN A 104 -7.26 -2.96 2.60
C GLN A 104 -7.11 -4.24 1.76
N VAL A 105 -5.88 -4.68 1.51
CA VAL A 105 -5.61 -5.92 0.77
C VAL A 105 -6.12 -7.14 1.52
N VAL A 106 -5.95 -7.19 2.86
CA VAL A 106 -6.48 -8.28 3.70
C VAL A 106 -8.01 -8.33 3.62
N ALA A 107 -8.70 -7.18 3.66
CA ALA A 107 -10.16 -7.13 3.54
C ALA A 107 -10.63 -7.65 2.16
N ALA A 108 -9.98 -7.23 1.09
CA ALA A 108 -10.27 -7.71 -0.26
C ALA A 108 -10.06 -9.23 -0.39
N ARG A 109 -8.95 -9.74 0.14
CA ARG A 109 -8.65 -11.18 0.17
C ARG A 109 -9.70 -11.98 0.93
N SER A 110 -10.07 -11.52 2.12
CA SER A 110 -11.08 -12.20 2.95
C SER A 110 -12.42 -12.28 2.23
N MET A 111 -12.79 -11.24 1.51
CA MET A 111 -14.01 -11.22 0.72
C MET A 111 -13.97 -12.20 -0.44
N LEU A 112 -12.88 -12.27 -1.20
CA LEU A 112 -12.75 -13.25 -2.28
C LEU A 112 -12.83 -14.69 -1.76
N LEU A 113 -12.27 -14.96 -0.58
CA LEU A 113 -12.39 -16.27 0.07
C LEU A 113 -13.82 -16.59 0.45
N SER A 114 -14.59 -15.62 0.98
CA SER A 114 -16.02 -15.82 1.28
C SER A 114 -16.83 -16.13 0.02
N ILE A 115 -16.59 -15.38 -1.07
CA ILE A 115 -17.26 -15.59 -2.36
C ILE A 115 -16.93 -16.99 -2.90
N ARG A 116 -15.68 -17.42 -2.81
CA ARG A 116 -15.27 -18.76 -3.25
C ARG A 116 -15.96 -19.85 -2.43
N SER A 117 -15.97 -19.72 -1.11
CA SER A 117 -16.64 -20.69 -0.21
C SER A 117 -18.15 -20.78 -0.49
N GLU A 118 -18.80 -19.63 -0.72
CA GLU A 118 -20.24 -19.62 -1.09
C GLU A 118 -20.47 -20.29 -2.46
N ALA A 119 -19.58 -20.09 -3.43
CA ALA A 119 -19.67 -20.73 -4.74
C ALA A 119 -19.44 -22.24 -4.68
N GLU A 120 -18.50 -22.70 -3.86
CA GLU A 120 -18.23 -24.12 -3.62
C GLU A 120 -19.42 -24.79 -2.95
N THR A 121 -20.01 -24.15 -1.93
CA THR A 121 -21.22 -24.65 -1.25
C THR A 121 -22.44 -24.67 -2.17
N ALA A 122 -22.59 -23.68 -3.05
CA ALA A 122 -23.67 -23.64 -4.03
C ALA A 122 -23.50 -24.73 -5.12
N GLY A 123 -22.25 -25.00 -5.55
CA GLY A 123 -21.94 -26.06 -6.53
C GLY A 123 -22.20 -27.49 -6.00
N GLU A 124 -22.07 -27.71 -4.70
CA GLU A 124 -22.44 -28.98 -4.06
C GLU A 124 -23.97 -29.21 -4.02
N HIS A 125 -24.76 -28.14 -4.19
CA HIS A 125 -26.22 -28.17 -4.22
C HIS A 125 -26.82 -28.10 -5.62
N GLU A 126 -26.00 -28.12 -6.69
CA GLU A 126 -26.47 -28.15 -8.10
C GLU A 126 -27.29 -29.38 -8.49
N GLY A 127 -27.61 -30.25 -7.53
CA GLY A 127 -28.59 -31.33 -7.70
C GLY A 127 -30.06 -30.89 -7.49
N GLU A 128 -30.32 -29.74 -6.87
CA GLU A 128 -31.66 -29.18 -6.65
C GLU A 128 -31.72 -27.76 -7.19
N THR A 129 -32.47 -27.58 -8.27
CA THR A 129 -32.78 -26.32 -8.93
C THR A 129 -33.46 -25.32 -7.99
N THR A 130 -32.71 -24.57 -7.22
CA THR A 130 -33.18 -23.35 -6.61
C THR A 130 -32.65 -22.18 -7.43
N ASP A 131 -33.53 -21.56 -8.21
CA ASP A 131 -33.27 -20.29 -8.94
C ASP A 131 -33.21 -19.16 -7.91
N GLU A 132 -32.17 -19.18 -7.04
CA GLU A 132 -31.95 -18.17 -6.01
C GLU A 132 -31.58 -16.85 -6.69
N SER A 133 -32.62 -16.07 -6.95
CA SER A 133 -32.50 -14.71 -7.44
C SER A 133 -32.98 -13.74 -6.37
N MET A 134 -32.24 -12.65 -6.19
CA MET A 134 -32.61 -11.59 -5.26
C MET A 134 -33.23 -10.42 -6.02
N THR A 135 -34.21 -9.79 -5.40
CA THR A 135 -34.73 -8.49 -5.80
C THR A 135 -33.72 -7.40 -5.45
N ILE A 136 -33.88 -6.18 -5.99
CA ILE A 136 -33.01 -5.05 -5.66
C ILE A 136 -33.01 -4.70 -4.16
N THR A 137 -34.13 -4.91 -3.48
CA THR A 137 -34.27 -4.62 -2.04
C THR A 137 -33.52 -5.64 -1.20
N GLU A 138 -33.68 -6.92 -1.49
CA GLU A 138 -32.99 -8.03 -0.80
C GLU A 138 -31.47 -7.93 -1.02
N LEU A 139 -31.03 -7.66 -2.25
CA LEU A 139 -29.60 -7.49 -2.53
C LEU A 139 -29.03 -6.24 -1.84
N ALA A 140 -29.76 -5.12 -1.82
CA ALA A 140 -29.34 -3.90 -1.15
C ALA A 140 -29.12 -4.13 0.36
N GLU A 141 -30.03 -4.86 0.99
CA GLU A 141 -29.94 -5.26 2.40
C GLU A 141 -28.77 -6.22 2.62
N ALA A 142 -28.63 -7.26 1.78
CA ALA A 142 -27.57 -8.27 1.89
C ALA A 142 -26.15 -7.70 1.75
N VAL A 143 -25.95 -6.66 0.92
CA VAL A 143 -24.64 -6.00 0.73
C VAL A 143 -24.47 -4.71 1.53
N GLY A 144 -25.47 -4.32 2.33
CA GLY A 144 -25.40 -3.15 3.22
C GLY A 144 -25.37 -1.79 2.50
N VAL A 145 -25.99 -1.69 1.31
CA VAL A 145 -26.03 -0.45 0.52
C VAL A 145 -27.48 -0.03 0.23
N ARG A 146 -27.67 1.21 -0.26
CA ARG A 146 -28.98 1.67 -0.70
C ARG A 146 -29.32 1.13 -2.10
N ALA A 147 -30.59 0.89 -2.37
CA ALA A 147 -31.05 0.49 -3.71
C ALA A 147 -30.68 1.50 -4.80
N SER A 148 -30.52 2.80 -4.47
CA SER A 148 -29.99 3.82 -5.38
C SER A 148 -28.55 3.57 -5.77
N THR A 149 -27.74 3.07 -4.85
CA THR A 149 -26.33 2.70 -5.09
C THR A 149 -26.26 1.50 -6.04
N LEU A 150 -27.10 0.50 -5.88
CA LEU A 150 -27.16 -0.63 -6.82
C LEU A 150 -27.56 -0.17 -8.24
N ARG A 151 -28.52 0.77 -8.37
CA ARG A 151 -28.87 1.34 -9.70
C ARG A 151 -27.72 2.10 -10.34
N TYR A 152 -26.94 2.81 -9.53
CA TYR A 152 -25.71 3.45 -9.99
C TYR A 152 -24.68 2.41 -10.46
N TRP A 153 -24.48 1.34 -9.71
CA TRP A 153 -23.60 0.23 -10.11
C TRP A 153 -24.07 -0.46 -11.40
N GLU A 154 -25.39 -0.62 -11.60
CA GLU A 154 -25.95 -1.10 -12.88
C GLU A 154 -25.54 -0.15 -14.03
N SER A 155 -25.69 1.18 -13.84
CA SER A 155 -25.35 2.16 -14.87
C SER A 155 -23.87 2.18 -15.21
N GLU A 156 -23.00 1.83 -14.24
CA GLU A 156 -21.56 1.70 -14.41
C GLU A 156 -21.12 0.32 -14.93
N GLY A 157 -22.05 -0.63 -15.10
CA GLY A 157 -21.77 -1.99 -15.56
C GLY A 157 -21.07 -2.87 -14.51
N LEU A 158 -21.13 -2.47 -13.22
CA LEU A 158 -20.52 -3.20 -12.12
C LEU A 158 -21.37 -4.40 -11.68
N THR A 159 -22.69 -4.37 -11.89
CA THR A 159 -23.59 -5.51 -11.74
C THR A 159 -24.64 -5.49 -12.84
N THR A 160 -25.16 -6.65 -13.23
CA THR A 160 -26.12 -6.76 -14.35
C THR A 160 -27.31 -7.62 -13.93
N PRO A 161 -28.46 -7.00 -13.58
CA PRO A 161 -29.66 -7.75 -13.26
C PRO A 161 -30.33 -8.35 -14.50
N LEU A 162 -30.98 -9.47 -14.31
CA LEU A 162 -31.96 -9.99 -15.27
C LEU A 162 -33.26 -9.17 -15.16
N ARG A 163 -33.80 -8.73 -16.28
CA ARG A 163 -35.08 -8.05 -16.33
C ARG A 163 -36.18 -9.08 -16.65
N VAL A 164 -37.09 -9.33 -15.71
CA VAL A 164 -38.19 -10.26 -15.87
C VAL A 164 -39.50 -9.50 -15.89
N GLY A 165 -40.33 -9.79 -16.88
CA GLY A 165 -41.61 -9.14 -17.07
C GLY A 165 -41.82 -8.59 -18.47
N SER A 166 -43.02 -8.20 -18.84
CA SER A 166 -43.38 -7.60 -20.12
C SER A 166 -44.09 -6.26 -19.92
N GLY A 167 -43.76 -5.25 -20.73
CA GLY A 167 -44.37 -3.94 -20.69
C GLY A 167 -43.91 -3.07 -19.49
N ALA A 168 -44.82 -2.31 -18.88
CA ALA A 168 -44.54 -1.34 -17.83
C ALA A 168 -44.15 -1.93 -16.46
N ARG A 169 -44.25 -3.25 -16.28
CA ARG A 169 -43.91 -3.96 -15.03
C ARG A 169 -42.73 -4.90 -15.25
N THR A 170 -41.53 -4.36 -15.29
CA THR A 170 -40.28 -5.14 -15.37
C THR A 170 -39.64 -5.18 -14.00
N ALA A 171 -39.51 -6.37 -13.38
CA ALA A 171 -38.77 -6.56 -12.15
C ALA A 171 -37.32 -6.82 -12.43
N ARG A 172 -36.42 -6.34 -11.54
CA ARG A 172 -34.99 -6.66 -11.54
C ARG A 172 -34.74 -7.85 -10.65
N LEU A 173 -34.14 -8.87 -11.22
CA LEU A 173 -33.70 -10.06 -10.49
C LEU A 173 -32.20 -10.22 -10.66
N TYR A 174 -31.50 -10.32 -9.55
CA TYR A 174 -30.05 -10.51 -9.50
C TYR A 174 -29.79 -12.00 -9.25
N ARG A 175 -29.24 -12.67 -10.25
CA ARG A 175 -28.79 -14.06 -10.14
C ARG A 175 -27.40 -14.12 -9.55
N PHE A 176 -26.90 -15.33 -9.26
CA PHE A 176 -25.63 -15.60 -8.59
C PHE A 176 -24.48 -14.70 -9.08
N GLY A 177 -24.23 -14.60 -10.40
CA GLY A 177 -23.18 -13.75 -10.95
C GLY A 177 -23.34 -12.26 -10.61
N ALA A 178 -24.58 -11.75 -10.68
CA ALA A 178 -24.88 -10.36 -10.35
C ALA A 178 -24.79 -10.08 -8.84
N ILE A 179 -25.18 -11.06 -8.00
CA ILE A 179 -25.04 -10.98 -6.53
C ILE A 179 -23.56 -10.95 -6.17
N ARG A 180 -22.74 -11.86 -6.74
CA ARG A 180 -21.30 -11.89 -6.58
C ARG A 180 -20.65 -10.55 -6.96
N ASP A 181 -20.97 -10.04 -8.13
CA ASP A 181 -20.41 -8.77 -8.63
C ASP A 181 -20.80 -7.59 -7.71
N ALA A 182 -22.03 -7.57 -7.18
CA ALA A 182 -22.47 -6.56 -6.22
C ALA A 182 -21.71 -6.65 -4.88
N ARG A 183 -21.47 -7.86 -4.37
CA ARG A 183 -20.68 -8.09 -3.15
C ARG A 183 -19.24 -7.61 -3.32
N ILE A 184 -18.59 -7.97 -4.44
CA ILE A 184 -17.24 -7.50 -4.78
C ILE A 184 -17.22 -5.96 -4.84
N THR A 185 -18.21 -5.37 -5.53
CA THR A 185 -18.32 -3.91 -5.66
C THR A 185 -18.54 -3.23 -4.30
N ALA A 186 -19.28 -3.82 -3.38
CA ALA A 186 -19.51 -3.26 -2.03
C ALA A 186 -18.25 -3.25 -1.17
N ALA A 187 -17.37 -4.24 -1.33
CA ALA A 187 -16.17 -4.38 -0.50
C ALA A 187 -14.98 -3.54 -0.98
N LEU A 188 -14.81 -3.37 -2.28
CA LEU A 188 -13.66 -2.69 -2.87
C LEU A 188 -13.53 -1.18 -2.53
N PRO A 189 -14.61 -0.36 -2.39
CA PRO A 189 -14.49 1.05 -1.97
C PRO A 189 -13.86 1.22 -0.59
N SER A 190 -14.03 0.26 0.31
CA SER A 190 -13.33 0.24 1.60
C SER A 190 -11.82 0.14 1.44
N GLY A 191 -11.34 -0.30 0.29
CA GLY A 191 -9.95 -0.41 -0.11
C GLY A 191 -9.38 0.80 -0.86
N GLY A 192 -10.15 1.89 -1.03
CA GLY A 192 -9.68 3.08 -1.76
C GLY A 192 -9.67 2.93 -3.29
N TYR A 193 -10.33 1.91 -3.84
CA TYR A 193 -10.45 1.70 -5.28
C TYR A 193 -11.55 2.58 -5.89
N GLY A 194 -11.23 3.24 -6.99
CA GLY A 194 -12.21 4.00 -7.80
C GLY A 194 -13.08 3.07 -8.67
N ILE A 195 -14.17 3.60 -9.21
CA ILE A 195 -15.11 2.86 -10.08
C ILE A 195 -14.41 2.19 -11.28
N HIS A 196 -13.42 2.85 -11.84
CA HIS A 196 -12.64 2.31 -12.97
C HIS A 196 -11.86 1.05 -12.57
N GLU A 197 -11.16 1.10 -11.46
CA GLU A 197 -10.37 -0.02 -10.93
C GLU A 197 -11.28 -1.19 -10.51
N ILE A 198 -12.46 -0.90 -9.94
CA ILE A 198 -13.47 -1.92 -9.62
C ILE A 198 -13.97 -2.59 -10.90
N ARG A 199 -14.22 -1.83 -11.98
CA ARG A 199 -14.66 -2.37 -13.27
C ARG A 199 -13.60 -3.28 -13.89
N GLU A 200 -12.33 -2.90 -13.83
CA GLU A 200 -11.21 -3.74 -14.30
C GLU A 200 -11.12 -5.04 -13.49
N ALA A 201 -11.20 -4.94 -12.16
CA ALA A 201 -11.21 -6.12 -11.29
C ALA A 201 -12.38 -7.07 -11.62
N LEU A 202 -13.59 -6.54 -11.80
CA LEU A 202 -14.75 -7.35 -12.19
C LEU A 202 -14.61 -7.97 -13.59
N ALA A 203 -14.00 -7.25 -14.55
CA ALA A 203 -13.74 -7.80 -15.88
C ALA A 203 -12.79 -9.01 -15.82
N VAL A 204 -11.77 -8.94 -14.97
CA VAL A 204 -10.87 -10.06 -14.69
C VAL A 204 -11.63 -11.22 -14.06
N VAL A 205 -12.45 -10.96 -13.03
CA VAL A 205 -13.28 -12.00 -12.37
C VAL A 205 -14.25 -12.68 -13.34
N ARG A 206 -14.89 -11.89 -14.19
CA ARG A 206 -15.86 -12.40 -15.20
C ARG A 206 -15.17 -13.19 -16.31
N GLY A 207 -13.93 -12.84 -16.65
CA GLY A 207 -13.18 -13.44 -17.75
C GLY A 207 -12.38 -14.69 -17.37
N LEU A 208 -11.94 -14.82 -16.13
CA LEU A 208 -11.02 -15.87 -15.72
C LEU A 208 -11.69 -17.09 -15.08
N GLY A 209 -12.94 -16.97 -14.61
CA GLY A 209 -13.60 -18.09 -13.91
C GLY A 209 -12.84 -18.62 -12.67
N ASP A 210 -11.65 -18.06 -12.38
CA ASP A 210 -10.69 -18.55 -11.38
C ASP A 210 -10.34 -17.48 -10.35
N THR A 211 -10.95 -17.60 -9.19
CA THR A 211 -10.63 -16.82 -7.97
C THR A 211 -9.19 -17.08 -7.47
N SER A 212 -8.56 -18.17 -7.89
CA SER A 212 -7.24 -18.58 -7.41
C SER A 212 -6.15 -17.62 -7.87
N SER A 213 -6.18 -17.17 -9.14
CA SER A 213 -5.21 -16.20 -9.67
C SER A 213 -5.31 -14.84 -8.96
N MET A 214 -6.53 -14.41 -8.59
CA MET A 214 -6.72 -13.17 -7.86
C MET A 214 -6.24 -13.27 -6.42
N LEU A 215 -6.49 -14.39 -5.76
CA LEU A 215 -5.97 -14.64 -4.41
C LEU A 215 -4.45 -14.65 -4.42
N ALA A 216 -3.82 -15.29 -5.41
CA ALA A 216 -2.37 -15.27 -5.57
C ALA A 216 -1.82 -13.85 -5.74
N ALA A 217 -2.45 -13.02 -6.58
CA ALA A 217 -2.04 -11.62 -6.76
C ALA A 217 -2.19 -10.79 -5.49
N LEU A 218 -3.22 -11.05 -4.67
CA LEU A 218 -3.37 -10.38 -3.37
C LEU A 218 -2.34 -10.88 -2.35
N ASP A 219 -1.98 -12.16 -2.38
CA ASP A 219 -0.92 -12.72 -1.53
C ASP A 219 0.44 -12.10 -1.90
N ASP A 220 0.80 -12.02 -3.18
CA ASP A 220 2.00 -11.32 -3.66
C ASP A 220 2.00 -9.84 -3.21
N ARG A 221 0.84 -9.19 -3.24
CA ARG A 221 0.71 -7.80 -2.77
C ARG A 221 0.90 -7.67 -1.27
N LEU A 222 0.42 -8.62 -0.48
CA LEU A 222 0.64 -8.65 0.99
C LEU A 222 2.13 -8.83 1.30
N ASP A 223 2.83 -9.69 0.57
CA ASP A 223 4.27 -9.89 0.72
C ASP A 223 5.06 -8.62 0.37
N ASP A 224 4.72 -7.93 -0.74
CA ASP A 224 5.32 -6.63 -1.09
C ASP A 224 5.09 -5.58 0.01
N LEU A 225 3.87 -5.48 0.54
CA LEU A 225 3.56 -4.55 1.63
C LEU A 225 4.28 -4.91 2.94
N ALA A 226 4.49 -6.19 3.24
CA ALA A 226 5.29 -6.62 4.39
C ALA A 226 6.75 -6.19 4.24
N LEU A 227 7.34 -6.37 3.06
CA LEU A 227 8.70 -5.92 2.75
C LEU A 227 8.84 -4.39 2.85
N ARG A 228 7.86 -3.64 2.37
CA ARG A 228 7.82 -2.17 2.49
C ARG A 228 7.69 -1.72 3.95
N GLY A 229 6.81 -2.35 4.73
CA GLY A 229 6.69 -2.09 6.16
C GLY A 229 8.00 -2.33 6.92
N ALA A 230 8.65 -3.46 6.65
CA ALA A 230 9.97 -3.75 7.22
C ALA A 230 11.03 -2.70 6.82
N ALA A 231 10.98 -2.19 5.59
CA ALA A 231 11.91 -1.16 5.13
C ALA A 231 11.69 0.18 5.88
N VAL A 232 10.44 0.61 6.09
CA VAL A 232 10.15 1.82 6.90
C VAL A 232 10.67 1.65 8.32
N LEU A 233 10.46 0.48 8.93
CA LEU A 233 10.94 0.21 10.29
C LEU A 233 12.47 0.21 10.37
N ARG A 234 13.18 -0.38 9.40
CA ARG A 234 14.66 -0.30 9.34
C ARG A 234 15.13 1.13 9.20
N ALA A 235 14.56 1.90 8.28
CA ALA A 235 14.88 3.31 8.14
C ALA A 235 14.65 4.09 9.43
N GLY A 236 13.52 3.86 10.10
CA GLY A 236 13.19 4.44 11.40
C GLY A 236 14.21 4.09 12.48
N GLY A 237 14.62 2.83 12.57
CA GLY A 237 15.64 2.38 13.52
C GLY A 237 16.99 3.05 13.33
N VAL A 238 17.44 3.17 12.06
CA VAL A 238 18.68 3.87 11.71
C VAL A 238 18.60 5.36 12.06
N LEU A 239 17.51 6.01 11.69
CA LEU A 239 17.30 7.46 11.93
C LEU A 239 17.12 7.78 13.42
N ALA A 240 16.47 6.92 14.19
CA ALA A 240 16.33 7.08 15.64
C ALA A 240 17.69 7.12 16.33
N GLY A 241 18.65 6.33 15.87
CA GLY A 241 20.03 6.37 16.39
C GLY A 241 20.76 7.69 16.10
N THR A 242 20.43 8.38 15.01
CA THR A 242 20.98 9.69 14.66
C THR A 242 20.25 10.84 15.35
N ILE A 243 18.95 10.74 15.51
CA ILE A 243 18.10 11.75 16.17
C ILE A 243 18.35 11.78 17.70
N GLY A 244 18.55 10.62 18.34
CA GLY A 244 18.79 10.50 19.78
C GLY A 244 20.24 10.78 20.19
N GLY A 245 21.19 10.76 19.27
CA GLY A 245 22.64 10.98 19.53
C GLY A 245 23.07 12.45 19.61
N GLY A 246 22.15 13.39 19.42
CA GLY A 246 22.42 14.82 19.38
C GLY A 246 22.17 15.59 20.69
N HIS A 247 22.02 14.89 21.83
CA HIS A 247 21.95 15.59 23.13
C HIS A 247 23.28 15.49 23.85
N PRO A 248 23.85 16.63 24.28
CA PRO A 248 25.10 16.74 25.02
C PRO A 248 25.03 16.11 26.40
#